data_195959799f14164ee60702c1ccd42d66
#
_entry.id   195959799f14164ee60702c1ccd42d66
#
_cell.length_a   1.000
_cell.length_b   1.000
_cell.length_c   1.000
_cell.angle_alpha   90.00
_cell.angle_beta   90.00
_cell.angle_gamma   90.00
#
_symmetry.space_group_name_H-M   'P 1'
#
loop_
_entity.id
_entity.type
_entity.pdbx_description
1 polymer ?
#
loop_
_entity_poly.entity_id
_entity_poly.type
_entity_poly.pdbx_seq_one_letter_code
_entity_poly.pdbx_strand_id
1 'polypeptide(L)'
;MTKLYLVRHGETVDNKAQIMQGQTPGKLNMKGIEQAEEVARKMVGTPIDVFVSSDLYRSIQTCEIIAGSPPVVTTPLLRERDWGDFTGKFIPDLPKDPKDWPDNIETLEKMKSRAQNFLTWLKVTYPDQTVLAVGHGIINKAIQSVYYKRPMNQIEKMANAEVRVLIL
;
A
#
# COMPACT_ATOMS: atom_id res chain seq x y z
N MET A 1 21.37 -2.67 7.56
CA MET A 1 20.19 -1.82 7.30
C MET A 1 19.20 -2.56 6.41
N THR A 2 17.92 -2.42 6.68
CA THR A 2 16.87 -3.03 5.86
C THR A 2 16.57 -2.12 4.66
N LYS A 3 16.62 -2.66 3.46
CA LYS A 3 16.26 -1.93 2.24
C LYS A 3 14.84 -2.27 1.85
N LEU A 4 14.00 -1.26 1.70
CA LEU A 4 12.58 -1.44 1.39
C LEU A 4 12.26 -0.89 -0.01
N TYR A 5 11.77 -1.75 -0.89
CA TYR A 5 11.09 -1.35 -2.12
C TYR A 5 9.59 -1.28 -1.80
N LEU A 6 9.09 -0.07 -1.63
CA LEU A 6 7.68 0.18 -1.30
C LEU A 6 6.89 0.34 -2.59
N VAL A 7 5.86 -0.48 -2.76
CA VAL A 7 5.04 -0.53 -3.99
C VAL A 7 3.59 -0.26 -3.65
N ARG A 8 2.91 0.52 -4.47
CA ARG A 8 1.44 0.62 -4.44
C ARG A 8 0.86 -0.44 -5.37
N HIS A 9 -0.20 -1.12 -4.95
CA HIS A 9 -0.86 -2.13 -5.79
C HIS A 9 -1.28 -1.58 -7.15
N GLY A 10 -1.48 -2.45 -8.13
CA GLY A 10 -1.95 -2.09 -9.46
C GLY A 10 -3.39 -1.59 -9.48
N GLU A 11 -3.82 -1.02 -10.60
CA GLU A 11 -5.18 -0.51 -10.75
C GLU A 11 -6.20 -1.62 -10.53
N THR A 12 -7.25 -1.30 -9.76
CA THR A 12 -8.34 -2.23 -9.47
C THR A 12 -9.59 -1.87 -10.25
N VAL A 13 -10.53 -2.82 -10.30
CA VAL A 13 -11.87 -2.56 -10.85
C VAL A 13 -12.49 -1.35 -10.15
N ASP A 14 -12.39 -1.28 -8.82
CA ASP A 14 -12.97 -0.19 -8.04
C ASP A 14 -12.21 1.13 -8.19
N ASN A 15 -10.88 1.11 -8.40
CA ASN A 15 -10.14 2.33 -8.74
C ASN A 15 -10.71 2.98 -9.99
N LYS A 16 -10.90 2.19 -11.04
CA LYS A 16 -11.44 2.70 -12.30
C LYS A 16 -12.88 3.18 -12.16
N ALA A 17 -13.68 2.49 -11.37
CA ALA A 17 -15.07 2.85 -11.10
C ALA A 17 -15.22 4.00 -10.10
N GLN A 18 -14.12 4.47 -9.50
CA GLN A 18 -14.11 5.50 -8.46
C GLN A 18 -14.93 5.10 -7.22
N ILE A 19 -14.86 3.83 -6.84
CA ILE A 19 -15.49 3.31 -5.63
C ILE A 19 -14.47 3.32 -4.50
N MET A 20 -14.89 3.79 -3.32
CA MET A 20 -14.06 3.81 -2.13
C MET A 20 -13.86 2.39 -1.62
N GLN A 21 -12.65 1.87 -1.70
CA GLN A 21 -12.36 0.47 -1.35
C GLN A 21 -12.11 0.25 0.13
N GLY A 22 -11.41 1.19 0.78
CA GLY A 22 -11.04 1.02 2.19
C GLY A 22 -10.34 -0.32 2.42
N GLN A 23 -10.87 -1.12 3.33
CA GLN A 23 -10.31 -2.42 3.68
C GLN A 23 -11.06 -3.59 3.03
N THR A 24 -11.82 -3.36 1.95
CA THR A 24 -12.36 -4.45 1.15
C THR A 24 -11.25 -5.16 0.36
N PRO A 25 -11.44 -6.42 -0.04
CA PRO A 25 -10.41 -7.16 -0.77
C PRO A 25 -10.00 -6.49 -2.08
N GLY A 26 -10.96 -6.11 -2.90
CA GLY A 26 -10.70 -5.60 -4.24
C GLY A 26 -10.11 -6.65 -5.17
N LYS A 27 -9.90 -6.27 -6.42
CA LYS A 27 -9.16 -7.10 -7.37
C LYS A 27 -8.60 -6.22 -8.48
N LEU A 28 -7.46 -6.62 -9.05
CA LEU A 28 -6.86 -5.92 -10.18
C LEU A 28 -7.74 -6.07 -11.42
N ASN A 29 -7.82 -5.00 -12.21
CA ASN A 29 -8.33 -5.09 -13.58
C ASN A 29 -7.18 -5.47 -14.54
N MET A 30 -7.46 -5.56 -15.83
CA MET A 30 -6.44 -5.93 -16.83
C MET A 30 -5.24 -5.00 -16.79
N LYS A 31 -5.50 -3.69 -16.68
CA LYS A 31 -4.43 -2.69 -16.59
C LYS A 31 -3.57 -2.89 -15.35
N GLY A 32 -4.19 -3.18 -14.20
CA GLY A 32 -3.48 -3.43 -12.95
C GLY A 32 -2.58 -4.67 -13.03
N ILE A 33 -3.06 -5.71 -13.68
CA ILE A 33 -2.24 -6.92 -13.93
C ILE A 33 -1.03 -6.58 -14.80
N GLU A 34 -1.23 -5.83 -15.88
CA GLU A 34 -0.13 -5.37 -16.73
C GLU A 34 0.88 -4.50 -15.98
N GLN A 35 0.39 -3.62 -15.11
CA GLN A 35 1.24 -2.76 -14.27
C GLN A 35 2.09 -3.61 -13.32
N ALA A 36 1.51 -4.62 -12.69
CA ALA A 36 2.25 -5.53 -11.80
C ALA A 36 3.30 -6.34 -12.57
N GLU A 37 2.95 -6.82 -13.76
CA GLU A 37 3.89 -7.53 -14.63
C GLU A 37 5.04 -6.64 -15.06
N GLU A 38 4.79 -5.35 -15.32
CA GLU A 38 5.83 -4.38 -15.65
C GLU A 38 6.80 -4.19 -14.49
N VAL A 39 6.30 -4.11 -13.26
CA VAL A 39 7.16 -4.05 -12.06
C VAL A 39 8.00 -5.32 -11.97
N ALA A 40 7.40 -6.49 -12.21
CA ALA A 40 8.14 -7.75 -12.20
C ALA A 40 9.31 -7.72 -13.21
N ARG A 41 9.09 -7.20 -14.41
CA ARG A 41 10.14 -7.06 -15.42
C ARG A 41 11.25 -6.10 -14.97
N LYS A 42 10.89 -4.98 -14.39
CA LYS A 42 11.86 -3.98 -13.89
C LYS A 42 12.69 -4.50 -12.73
N MET A 43 12.14 -5.42 -11.93
CA MET A 43 12.81 -5.98 -10.78
C MET A 43 13.69 -7.20 -11.11
N VAL A 44 13.67 -7.67 -12.34
CA VAL A 44 14.58 -8.75 -12.78
C VAL A 44 16.02 -8.35 -12.53
N GLY A 45 16.79 -9.21 -11.87
CA GLY A 45 18.19 -8.94 -11.52
C GLY A 45 18.35 -8.14 -10.22
N THR A 46 17.28 -7.62 -9.64
CA THR A 46 17.34 -7.00 -8.31
C THR A 46 17.11 -8.08 -7.25
N PRO A 47 18.07 -8.34 -6.37
CA PRO A 47 17.88 -9.37 -5.34
C PRO A 47 16.87 -8.88 -4.29
N ILE A 48 15.79 -9.62 -4.12
CA ILE A 48 14.78 -9.41 -3.09
C ILE A 48 14.78 -10.64 -2.18
N ASP A 49 15.00 -10.41 -0.90
CA ASP A 49 15.05 -11.50 0.08
C ASP A 49 13.65 -11.95 0.52
N VAL A 50 12.71 -11.01 0.61
CA VAL A 50 11.34 -11.33 1.04
C VAL A 50 10.32 -10.40 0.38
N PHE A 51 9.18 -10.99 0.02
CA PHE A 51 8.03 -10.25 -0.51
C PHE A 51 6.95 -10.17 0.54
N VAL A 52 6.51 -8.96 0.85
CA VAL A 52 5.51 -8.66 1.87
C VAL A 52 4.34 -7.94 1.21
N SER A 53 3.14 -8.20 1.67
CA SER A 53 1.93 -7.52 1.17
C SER A 53 0.98 -7.23 2.32
N SER A 54 0.12 -6.21 2.13
CA SER A 54 -1.07 -6.16 2.96
C SER A 54 -1.89 -7.42 2.74
N ASP A 55 -2.77 -7.75 3.67
CA ASP A 55 -3.62 -8.93 3.57
C ASP A 55 -4.90 -8.70 2.76
N LEU A 56 -5.01 -7.58 2.05
CA LEU A 56 -6.11 -7.30 1.13
C LEU A 56 -5.79 -7.89 -0.25
N TYR A 57 -6.76 -8.52 -0.88
CA TYR A 57 -6.55 -9.32 -2.09
C TYR A 57 -5.86 -8.56 -3.22
N ARG A 58 -6.25 -7.32 -3.50
CA ARG A 58 -5.64 -6.50 -4.57
C ARG A 58 -4.15 -6.31 -4.38
N SER A 59 -3.70 -6.23 -3.14
CA SER A 59 -2.29 -6.09 -2.78
C SER A 59 -1.56 -7.42 -2.89
N ILE A 60 -2.17 -8.51 -2.38
CA ILE A 60 -1.62 -9.87 -2.50
C ILE A 60 -1.45 -10.23 -3.97
N GLN A 61 -2.47 -9.97 -4.79
CA GLN A 61 -2.44 -10.25 -6.23
C GLN A 61 -1.27 -9.53 -6.91
N THR A 62 -1.10 -8.24 -6.63
CA THR A 62 0.04 -7.46 -7.16
C THR A 62 1.36 -8.07 -6.72
N CYS A 63 1.51 -8.38 -5.42
CA CYS A 63 2.74 -8.90 -4.86
C CYS A 63 3.11 -10.28 -5.43
N GLU A 64 2.14 -11.15 -5.59
CA GLU A 64 2.36 -12.49 -6.17
C GLU A 64 2.81 -12.40 -7.63
N ILE A 65 2.25 -11.48 -8.40
CA ILE A 65 2.69 -11.25 -9.79
C ILE A 65 4.15 -10.77 -9.80
N ILE A 66 4.51 -9.83 -8.94
CA ILE A 66 5.88 -9.31 -8.87
C ILE A 66 6.86 -10.40 -8.41
N ALA A 67 6.48 -11.19 -7.42
CA ALA A 67 7.31 -12.27 -6.88
C ALA A 67 7.47 -13.43 -7.86
N GLY A 68 6.50 -13.65 -8.72
CA GLY A 68 6.49 -14.76 -9.68
C GLY A 68 6.13 -16.11 -9.08
N SER A 69 6.04 -16.20 -7.76
CA SER A 69 5.62 -17.43 -7.06
C SER A 69 5.02 -17.08 -5.69
N PRO A 70 3.88 -17.67 -5.33
CA PRO A 70 3.38 -17.64 -3.96
C PRO A 70 4.16 -18.67 -3.09
N PRO A 71 4.08 -18.60 -1.75
CA PRO A 71 3.36 -17.58 -0.99
C PRO A 71 4.17 -16.30 -0.76
N VAL A 72 3.47 -15.21 -0.48
CA VAL A 72 4.07 -13.97 0.02
C VAL A 72 3.71 -13.81 1.50
N VAL A 73 4.53 -13.06 2.25
CA VAL A 73 4.22 -12.75 3.65
C VAL A 73 3.16 -11.65 3.68
N THR A 74 2.11 -11.83 4.46
CA THR A 74 1.05 -10.82 4.60
C THR A 74 1.05 -10.20 5.98
N THR A 75 0.62 -8.93 6.06
CA THR A 75 0.48 -8.22 7.32
C THR A 75 -0.67 -7.22 7.27
N PRO A 76 -1.54 -7.17 8.30
CA PRO A 76 -2.57 -6.15 8.38
C PRO A 76 -2.01 -4.74 8.62
N LEU A 77 -0.74 -4.61 9.00
CA LEU A 77 -0.11 -3.31 9.19
C LEU A 77 -0.06 -2.49 7.89
N LEU A 78 -0.10 -3.15 6.74
CA LEU A 78 -0.08 -2.50 5.43
C LEU A 78 -1.47 -2.25 4.84
N ARG A 79 -2.56 -2.57 5.56
CA ARG A 79 -3.91 -2.29 5.07
C ARG A 79 -4.09 -0.82 4.75
N GLU A 80 -4.96 -0.55 3.78
CA GLU A 80 -5.37 0.81 3.48
C GLU A 80 -6.17 1.42 4.63
N ARG A 81 -6.37 2.73 4.57
CA ARG A 81 -7.20 3.46 5.52
C ARG A 81 -8.59 2.82 5.59
N ASP A 82 -9.05 2.60 6.80
CA ASP A 82 -10.45 2.20 7.02
C ASP A 82 -11.33 3.43 6.75
N TRP A 83 -12.13 3.35 5.70
CA TRP A 83 -13.01 4.45 5.31
C TRP A 83 -14.41 4.35 5.93
N GLY A 84 -14.62 3.42 6.87
CA GLY A 84 -15.86 3.30 7.61
C GLY A 84 -17.09 3.29 6.69
N ASP A 85 -18.05 4.15 6.97
CA ASP A 85 -19.29 4.23 6.21
C ASP A 85 -19.14 4.69 4.76
N PHE A 86 -17.98 5.24 4.38
CA PHE A 86 -17.70 5.60 2.99
C PHE A 86 -17.32 4.41 2.13
N THR A 87 -16.99 3.31 2.74
CA THR A 87 -16.59 2.10 2.01
C THR A 87 -17.70 1.63 1.09
N GLY A 88 -17.35 1.37 -0.17
CA GLY A 88 -18.31 0.92 -1.20
C GLY A 88 -19.06 2.04 -1.90
N LYS A 89 -18.82 3.30 -1.53
CA LYS A 89 -19.53 4.44 -2.11
C LYS A 89 -18.74 5.06 -3.25
N PHE A 90 -19.46 5.77 -4.14
CA PHE A 90 -18.87 6.49 -5.27
C PHE A 90 -18.13 7.73 -4.76
N ILE A 91 -16.83 7.79 -4.96
CA ILE A 91 -15.98 8.84 -4.38
C ILE A 91 -16.44 10.25 -4.74
N PRO A 92 -16.82 10.58 -6.00
CA PRO A 92 -17.27 11.94 -6.33
C PRO A 92 -18.50 12.42 -5.57
N ASP A 93 -19.32 11.51 -5.03
CA ASP A 93 -20.51 11.85 -4.25
C ASP A 93 -20.21 12.11 -2.76
N LEU A 94 -18.99 11.84 -2.33
CA LEU A 94 -18.63 11.96 -0.92
C LEU A 94 -18.27 13.40 -0.56
N PRO A 95 -18.63 13.86 0.66
CA PRO A 95 -18.23 15.18 1.12
C PRO A 95 -16.70 15.28 1.22
N LYS A 96 -16.15 16.40 0.76
CA LYS A 96 -14.71 16.63 0.76
C LYS A 96 -14.20 17.20 2.08
N ASP A 97 -15.07 17.91 2.82
CA ASP A 97 -14.71 18.50 4.11
C ASP A 97 -14.78 17.43 5.20
N PRO A 98 -13.66 17.16 5.91
CA PRO A 98 -13.67 16.18 7.00
C PRO A 98 -14.68 16.41 8.10
N LYS A 99 -15.18 17.64 8.26
CA LYS A 99 -16.25 17.94 9.24
C LYS A 99 -17.53 17.18 8.94
N ASP A 100 -17.78 16.85 7.66
CA ASP A 100 -18.99 16.17 7.20
C ASP A 100 -18.82 14.66 7.11
N TRP A 101 -17.66 14.13 7.58
CA TRP A 101 -17.36 12.72 7.53
C TRP A 101 -17.92 11.97 8.73
N PRO A 102 -18.31 10.69 8.57
CA PRO A 102 -18.69 9.85 9.70
C PRO A 102 -17.52 9.64 10.67
N ASP A 103 -17.86 9.32 11.92
CA ASP A 103 -16.86 9.17 12.99
C ASP A 103 -16.04 7.89 12.90
N ASN A 104 -16.47 6.93 12.08
CA ASN A 104 -15.82 5.62 12.00
C ASN A 104 -14.72 5.53 10.92
N ILE A 105 -14.29 6.65 10.38
CA ILE A 105 -13.15 6.70 9.46
C ILE A 105 -11.86 6.71 10.27
N GLU A 106 -10.91 5.87 9.90
CA GLU A 106 -9.60 5.82 10.54
C GLU A 106 -8.91 7.19 10.45
N THR A 107 -8.39 7.69 11.57
CA THR A 107 -7.71 8.97 11.60
C THR A 107 -6.32 8.87 10.95
N LEU A 108 -5.80 10.00 10.47
CA LEU A 108 -4.44 10.05 9.93
C LEU A 108 -3.40 9.74 11.01
N GLU A 109 -3.67 10.10 12.27
CA GLU A 109 -2.80 9.76 13.40
C GLU A 109 -2.69 8.25 13.60
N LYS A 110 -3.81 7.53 13.52
CA LYS A 110 -3.81 6.06 13.57
C LYS A 110 -3.06 5.45 12.39
N MET A 111 -3.20 6.03 11.20
CA MET A 111 -2.46 5.61 10.02
C MET A 111 -0.95 5.74 10.26
N LYS A 112 -0.49 6.87 10.80
CA LYS A 112 0.93 7.11 11.10
C LYS A 112 1.45 6.16 12.17
N SER A 113 0.66 5.87 13.21
CA SER A 113 1.02 4.87 14.22
C SER A 113 1.20 3.49 13.60
N ARG A 114 0.29 3.08 12.75
CA ARG A 114 0.34 1.79 12.06
C ARG A 114 1.54 1.72 11.11
N ALA A 115 1.83 2.82 10.42
CA ALA A 115 3.00 2.96 9.56
C ALA A 115 4.30 2.83 10.36
N GLN A 116 4.39 3.46 11.53
CA GLN A 116 5.55 3.33 12.41
C GLN A 116 5.72 1.89 12.88
N ASN A 117 4.64 1.23 13.26
CA ASN A 117 4.66 -0.17 13.67
C ASN A 117 5.15 -1.07 12.53
N PHE A 118 4.74 -0.79 11.31
CA PHE A 118 5.22 -1.52 10.14
C PHE A 118 6.74 -1.38 9.95
N LEU A 119 7.26 -0.16 9.99
CA LEU A 119 8.70 0.08 9.84
C LEU A 119 9.51 -0.59 10.95
N THR A 120 9.03 -0.54 12.17
CA THR A 120 9.65 -1.22 13.31
C THR A 120 9.65 -2.73 13.11
N TRP A 121 8.51 -3.28 12.70
CA TRP A 121 8.39 -4.71 12.43
C TRP A 121 9.35 -5.18 11.33
N LEU A 122 9.50 -4.40 10.25
CA LEU A 122 10.45 -4.73 9.18
C LEU A 122 11.88 -4.81 9.68
N LYS A 123 12.32 -3.81 10.45
CA LYS A 123 13.70 -3.74 10.94
C LYS A 123 14.01 -4.87 11.93
N VAL A 124 13.04 -5.26 12.74
CA VAL A 124 13.21 -6.34 13.73
C VAL A 124 13.17 -7.71 13.06
N THR A 125 12.26 -7.90 12.11
CA THR A 125 12.03 -9.20 11.47
C THR A 125 13.02 -9.50 10.36
N TYR A 126 13.44 -8.49 9.61
CA TYR A 126 14.28 -8.62 8.42
C TYR A 126 15.51 -7.69 8.48
N PRO A 127 16.34 -7.81 9.53
CA PRO A 127 17.53 -6.97 9.63
C PRO A 127 18.50 -7.27 8.48
N ASP A 128 19.05 -6.22 7.89
CA ASP A 128 20.04 -6.31 6.80
C ASP A 128 19.55 -7.05 5.55
N GLN A 129 18.23 -7.13 5.37
CA GLN A 129 17.63 -7.76 4.20
C GLN A 129 16.99 -6.74 3.27
N THR A 130 16.76 -7.18 2.04
CA THR A 130 16.03 -6.39 1.03
C THR A 130 14.61 -6.93 0.93
N VAL A 131 13.64 -6.05 1.23
CA VAL A 131 12.22 -6.37 1.26
C VAL A 131 11.51 -5.61 0.16
N LEU A 132 10.63 -6.28 -0.59
CA LEU A 132 9.66 -5.61 -1.45
C LEU A 132 8.29 -5.74 -0.78
N ALA A 133 7.65 -4.61 -0.49
CA ALA A 133 6.37 -4.58 0.19
C ALA A 133 5.32 -3.85 -0.65
N VAL A 134 4.18 -4.48 -0.84
CA VAL A 134 3.04 -3.92 -1.56
C VAL A 134 1.99 -3.43 -0.58
N GLY A 135 1.67 -2.15 -0.65
CA GLY A 135 0.65 -1.52 0.15
C GLY A 135 -0.34 -0.74 -0.72
N HIS A 136 -0.82 0.35 -0.18
CA HIS A 136 -1.91 1.15 -0.75
C HIS A 136 -1.57 2.63 -0.74
N GLY A 137 -2.42 3.45 -1.36
CA GLY A 137 -2.14 4.86 -1.54
C GLY A 137 -1.88 5.63 -0.24
N ILE A 138 -2.77 5.52 0.74
CA ILE A 138 -2.66 6.33 1.97
C ILE A 138 -1.69 5.71 2.97
N ILE A 139 -1.70 4.39 3.16
CA ILE A 139 -0.73 3.76 4.07
C ILE A 139 0.71 3.98 3.59
N ASN A 140 0.95 3.90 2.28
CA ASN A 140 2.28 4.16 1.74
C ASN A 140 2.70 5.63 1.93
N LYS A 141 1.75 6.55 1.86
CA LYS A 141 1.99 7.96 2.17
C LYS A 141 2.35 8.14 3.65
N ALA A 142 1.64 7.46 4.55
CA ALA A 142 1.92 7.50 5.99
C ALA A 142 3.30 6.92 6.32
N ILE A 143 3.69 5.82 5.67
CA ILE A 143 5.01 5.20 5.83
C ILE A 143 6.11 6.20 5.45
N GLN A 144 5.97 6.88 4.32
CA GLN A 144 6.95 7.87 3.87
C GLN A 144 6.95 9.11 4.78
N SER A 145 5.78 9.53 5.26
CA SER A 145 5.67 10.64 6.21
C SER A 145 6.48 10.36 7.48
N VAL A 146 6.34 9.18 8.03
CA VAL A 146 7.10 8.75 9.22
C VAL A 146 8.59 8.65 8.90
N TYR A 147 8.93 8.04 7.78
CA TYR A 147 10.32 7.84 7.36
C TYR A 147 11.06 9.16 7.13
N TYR A 148 10.46 10.08 6.37
CA TYR A 148 11.08 11.37 6.05
C TYR A 148 10.88 12.43 7.12
N LYS A 149 10.07 12.15 8.15
CA LYS A 149 9.68 13.12 9.20
C LYS A 149 9.04 14.37 8.62
N ARG A 150 8.10 14.17 7.69
CA ARG A 150 7.36 15.22 7.01
C ARG A 150 5.86 15.00 7.16
N PRO A 151 5.05 16.08 7.18
CA PRO A 151 3.59 15.94 7.17
C PRO A 151 3.10 15.13 5.96
N MET A 152 2.01 14.39 6.12
CA MET A 152 1.48 13.55 5.03
C MET A 152 1.11 14.35 3.78
N ASN A 153 0.67 15.61 3.94
CA ASN A 153 0.32 16.47 2.81
C ASN A 153 1.53 16.94 1.99
N GLN A 154 2.75 16.71 2.48
CA GLN A 154 3.99 17.00 1.76
C GLN A 154 4.56 15.76 1.07
N ILE A 155 3.94 14.61 1.24
CA ILE A 155 4.33 13.38 0.55
C ILE A 155 3.52 13.26 -0.73
N GLU A 156 4.21 13.15 -1.86
CA GLU A 156 3.57 12.97 -3.14
C GLU A 156 2.86 11.62 -3.21
N LYS A 157 1.63 11.61 -3.73
CA LYS A 157 0.86 10.39 -3.88
C LYS A 157 1.54 9.45 -4.89
N MET A 158 1.65 8.18 -4.53
CA MET A 158 2.13 7.15 -5.45
C MET A 158 1.05 6.79 -6.47
N ALA A 159 1.46 6.63 -7.72
CA ALA A 159 0.60 6.05 -8.75
C ALA A 159 0.48 4.52 -8.54
N ASN A 160 -0.53 3.90 -9.15
CA ASN A 160 -0.65 2.44 -9.14
C ASN A 160 0.63 1.80 -9.66
N ALA A 161 1.12 0.80 -8.93
CA ALA A 161 2.35 0.04 -9.23
C ALA A 161 3.64 0.88 -9.23
N GLU A 162 3.60 2.09 -8.71
CA GLU A 162 4.82 2.88 -8.50
C GLU A 162 5.67 2.24 -7.40
N VAL A 163 7.00 2.35 -7.55
CA VAL A 163 7.97 1.80 -6.59
C VAL A 163 8.84 2.94 -6.04
N ARG A 164 9.01 2.98 -4.73
CA ARG A 164 9.93 3.91 -4.06
C ARG A 164 10.84 3.12 -3.12
N VAL A 165 12.09 3.57 -3.00
CA VAL A 165 13.10 2.86 -2.20
C VAL A 165 13.37 3.63 -0.92
N LEU A 166 13.30 2.94 0.21
CA LEU A 166 13.65 3.48 1.53
C LEU A 166 14.74 2.62 2.16
N ILE A 167 15.69 3.28 2.83
CA ILE A 167 16.76 2.59 3.57
C ILE A 167 16.48 2.80 5.05
N LEU A 168 16.18 1.72 5.75
CA LEU A 168 15.75 1.76 7.15
C LEU A 168 16.91 1.54 8.12
#